data_38a573d7b5468331293ce28de51fda9c
#
_entry.id   38a573d7b5468331293ce28de51fda9c
#
_cell.length_a   1.000
_cell.length_b   1.000
_cell.length_c   1.000
_cell.angle_alpha   90.00
_cell.angle_beta   90.00
_cell.angle_gamma   90.00
#
_symmetry.space_group_name_H-M   'P 1'
#
loop_
_entity.id
_entity.type
_entity.pdbx_description
1 polymer ?
#
loop_
_entity_poly.entity_id
_entity_poly.type
_entity_poly.pdbx_seq_one_letter_code
_entity_poly.pdbx_strand_id
1 'polypeptide(L)'
;MANAEHLALLRAGASGWNAWRAWRDTTPDLSRASLRGVDLSGFDLSRTDLRGADLRGANLSGTNLSAAHLEGANLFKAVLDGADLAGAYLYGAQFLNCAQLVVTRNWQSAFRDEALACGASIPK
;
A
#
# COMPACT_ATOMS: atom_id res chain seq x y z
N MET A 1 -11.92 6.63 -8.96
CA MET A 1 -11.00 6.13 -9.99
C MET A 1 -9.66 6.83 -9.88
N ALA A 2 -8.60 6.13 -10.25
CA ALA A 2 -7.26 6.70 -10.18
C ALA A 2 -7.09 7.93 -11.06
N ASN A 3 -6.26 8.88 -10.59
CA ASN A 3 -5.87 10.03 -11.38
C ASN A 3 -4.90 9.61 -12.50
N ALA A 4 -5.21 9.94 -13.75
CA ALA A 4 -4.43 9.49 -14.90
C ALA A 4 -2.98 10.03 -14.87
N GLU A 5 -2.78 11.26 -14.40
CA GLU A 5 -1.41 11.81 -14.25
C GLU A 5 -0.64 11.07 -13.18
N HIS A 6 -1.27 10.75 -12.07
CA HIS A 6 -0.63 9.99 -10.98
C HIS A 6 -0.24 8.60 -11.45
N LEU A 7 -1.11 7.93 -12.22
CA LEU A 7 -0.78 6.62 -12.80
C LEU A 7 0.40 6.70 -13.76
N ALA A 8 0.44 7.73 -14.61
CA ALA A 8 1.54 7.91 -15.54
C ALA A 8 2.87 8.13 -14.81
N LEU A 9 2.84 8.95 -13.75
CA LEU A 9 4.02 9.17 -12.91
C LEU A 9 4.48 7.89 -12.23
N LEU A 10 3.54 7.08 -11.76
CA LEU A 10 3.86 5.80 -11.13
C LEU A 10 4.56 4.87 -12.12
N ARG A 11 4.01 4.75 -13.32
CA ARG A 11 4.54 3.86 -14.35
C ARG A 11 5.90 4.30 -14.89
N ALA A 12 6.26 5.56 -14.70
CA ALA A 12 7.57 6.08 -15.09
C ALA A 12 8.70 5.62 -14.14
N GLY A 13 8.36 5.06 -12.97
CA GLY A 13 9.33 4.44 -12.06
C GLY A 13 9.50 5.16 -10.75
N ALA A 14 10.18 4.48 -9.80
CA ALA A 14 10.32 4.94 -8.43
C ALA A 14 11.07 6.27 -8.33
N SER A 15 12.13 6.43 -9.10
CA SER A 15 12.97 7.62 -9.03
C SER A 15 12.18 8.90 -9.33
N GLY A 16 11.45 8.91 -10.44
CA GLY A 16 10.60 10.03 -10.81
C GLY A 16 9.44 10.25 -9.87
N TRP A 17 8.79 9.15 -9.46
CA TRP A 17 7.68 9.20 -8.52
C TRP A 17 8.12 9.79 -7.17
N ASN A 18 9.20 9.26 -6.60
CA ASN A 18 9.68 9.71 -5.29
C ASN A 18 10.14 11.17 -5.33
N ALA A 19 10.78 11.60 -6.42
CA ALA A 19 11.15 12.99 -6.61
C ALA A 19 9.91 13.90 -6.66
N TRP A 20 8.88 13.48 -7.38
CA TRP A 20 7.61 14.21 -7.45
C TRP A 20 6.95 14.32 -6.07
N ARG A 21 6.94 13.23 -5.31
CA ARG A 21 6.38 13.22 -3.95
C ARG A 21 7.12 14.20 -3.02
N ALA A 22 8.43 14.31 -3.17
CA ALA A 22 9.24 15.20 -2.33
C ALA A 22 8.89 16.68 -2.54
N TRP A 23 8.40 17.05 -3.73
CA TRP A 23 8.11 18.44 -4.08
C TRP A 23 6.63 18.80 -4.01
N ARG A 24 5.73 17.83 -3.92
CA ARG A 24 4.29 18.06 -3.97
C ARG A 24 3.61 17.58 -2.71
N ASP A 25 2.77 18.43 -2.16
CA ASP A 25 1.94 18.10 -0.99
C ASP A 25 0.58 17.56 -1.45
N THR A 26 0.57 16.85 -2.56
CA THR A 26 -0.63 16.25 -3.13
C THR A 26 -0.74 14.81 -2.67
N THR A 27 -1.91 14.42 -2.19
CA THR A 27 -2.21 13.01 -1.91
C THR A 27 -2.47 12.29 -3.22
N PRO A 28 -1.64 11.33 -3.62
CA PRO A 28 -1.87 10.62 -4.87
C PRO A 28 -3.17 9.82 -4.82
N ASP A 29 -3.88 9.82 -5.94
CA ASP A 29 -5.09 9.02 -6.12
C ASP A 29 -4.80 7.88 -7.08
N LEU A 30 -4.63 6.68 -6.52
CA LEU A 30 -4.46 5.44 -7.26
C LEU A 30 -5.61 4.48 -6.96
N SER A 31 -6.75 5.02 -6.50
CA SER A 31 -7.91 4.22 -6.14
C SER A 31 -8.38 3.39 -7.34
N ARG A 32 -8.63 2.11 -7.08
CA ARG A 32 -9.09 1.13 -8.06
C ARG A 32 -8.14 0.94 -9.25
N ALA A 33 -6.89 1.39 -9.14
CA ALA A 33 -5.91 1.22 -10.20
C ALA A 33 -5.59 -0.26 -10.44
N SER A 34 -5.34 -0.61 -11.70
CA SER A 34 -4.89 -1.94 -12.06
C SER A 34 -3.37 -1.99 -11.96
N LEU A 35 -2.87 -2.51 -10.84
CA LEU A 35 -1.44 -2.57 -10.53
C LEU A 35 -0.97 -4.02 -10.35
N ARG A 36 -1.68 -4.95 -10.95
CA ARG A 36 -1.39 -6.38 -10.86
C ARG A 36 0.02 -6.68 -11.39
N GLY A 37 0.83 -7.32 -10.55
CA GLY A 37 2.19 -7.73 -10.92
C GLY A 37 3.19 -6.59 -11.08
N VAL A 38 2.82 -5.36 -10.74
CA VAL A 38 3.70 -4.20 -10.91
C VAL A 38 4.76 -4.18 -9.81
N ASP A 39 5.97 -3.80 -10.16
CA ASP A 39 7.05 -3.60 -9.18
C ASP A 39 6.94 -2.20 -8.58
N LEU A 40 6.50 -2.15 -7.33
CA LEU A 40 6.38 -0.92 -6.56
C LEU A 40 7.41 -0.86 -5.43
N SER A 41 8.43 -1.70 -5.47
CA SER A 41 9.45 -1.72 -4.43
C SER A 41 10.16 -0.37 -4.33
N GLY A 42 10.31 0.11 -3.09
CA GLY A 42 10.99 1.38 -2.82
C GLY A 42 10.21 2.64 -3.16
N PHE A 43 8.95 2.52 -3.61
CA PHE A 43 8.12 3.70 -3.88
C PHE A 43 7.65 4.34 -2.58
N ASP A 44 7.58 5.67 -2.58
CA ASP A 44 6.91 6.42 -1.52
C ASP A 44 5.41 6.48 -1.83
N LEU A 45 4.67 5.54 -1.28
CA LEU A 45 3.21 5.48 -1.38
C LEU A 45 2.53 5.90 -0.08
N SER A 46 3.23 6.63 0.77
CA SER A 46 2.66 7.12 2.02
C SER A 46 1.43 8.00 1.74
N ARG A 47 0.39 7.82 2.55
CA ARG A 47 -0.86 8.57 2.47
C ARG A 47 -1.58 8.47 1.13
N THR A 48 -1.14 7.60 0.24
CA THR A 48 -1.72 7.41 -1.09
C THR A 48 -3.08 6.72 -0.97
N ASP A 49 -4.01 7.13 -1.81
CA ASP A 49 -5.32 6.48 -1.93
C ASP A 49 -5.18 5.27 -2.86
N LEU A 50 -5.16 4.08 -2.27
CA LEU A 50 -5.11 2.79 -2.99
C LEU A 50 -6.38 1.98 -2.73
N ARG A 51 -7.47 2.64 -2.32
CA ARG A 51 -8.73 1.95 -2.03
C ARG A 51 -9.22 1.19 -3.27
N GLY A 52 -9.51 -0.09 -3.08
CA GLY A 52 -9.98 -0.95 -4.15
C GLY A 52 -8.98 -1.25 -5.25
N ALA A 53 -7.71 -0.88 -5.10
CA ALA A 53 -6.68 -1.15 -6.10
C ALA A 53 -6.46 -2.65 -6.27
N ASP A 54 -6.18 -3.07 -7.50
CA ASP A 54 -5.78 -4.45 -7.78
C ASP A 54 -4.26 -4.56 -7.68
N LEU A 55 -3.81 -5.08 -6.53
CA LEU A 55 -2.38 -5.25 -6.22
C LEU A 55 -1.98 -6.72 -6.23
N ARG A 56 -2.77 -7.57 -6.89
CA ARG A 56 -2.45 -9.01 -6.93
C ARG A 56 -1.07 -9.24 -7.53
N GLY A 57 -0.23 -9.96 -6.78
CA GLY A 57 1.13 -10.27 -7.22
C GLY A 57 2.06 -9.08 -7.32
N ALA A 58 1.65 -7.89 -6.89
CA ALA A 58 2.51 -6.70 -6.91
C ALA A 58 3.68 -6.87 -5.93
N ASN A 59 4.82 -6.33 -6.29
CA ASN A 59 5.97 -6.31 -5.40
C ASN A 59 5.98 -4.98 -4.64
N LEU A 60 5.65 -5.06 -3.36
CA LEU A 60 5.62 -3.91 -2.45
C LEU A 60 6.76 -3.97 -1.43
N SER A 61 7.82 -4.71 -1.75
CA SER A 61 8.97 -4.86 -0.84
C SER A 61 9.61 -3.49 -0.57
N GLY A 62 9.79 -3.17 0.71
CA GLY A 62 10.42 -1.90 1.11
C GLY A 62 9.65 -0.66 0.72
N THR A 63 8.40 -0.79 0.26
CA THR A 63 7.54 0.34 -0.10
C THR A 63 7.11 1.10 1.16
N ASN A 64 7.11 2.41 1.10
CA ASN A 64 6.54 3.23 2.17
C ASN A 64 5.03 3.32 1.96
N LEU A 65 4.27 2.59 2.78
CA LEU A 65 2.80 2.60 2.79
C LEU A 65 2.24 3.22 4.07
N SER A 66 3.06 4.02 4.77
CA SER A 66 2.60 4.64 6.01
C SER A 66 1.39 5.53 5.76
N ALA A 67 0.36 5.37 6.58
CA ALA A 67 -0.92 6.06 6.47
C ALA A 67 -1.61 5.94 5.10
N ALA A 68 -1.20 4.97 4.26
CA ALA A 68 -1.84 4.72 2.98
C ALA A 68 -3.23 4.11 3.19
N HIS A 69 -4.15 4.41 2.28
CA HIS A 69 -5.50 3.85 2.28
C HIS A 69 -5.55 2.64 1.38
N LEU A 70 -5.66 1.46 1.99
CA LEU A 70 -5.72 0.17 1.30
C LEU A 70 -7.07 -0.54 1.51
N GLU A 71 -8.08 0.20 1.95
CA GLU A 71 -9.40 -0.39 2.18
C GLU A 71 -9.92 -1.03 0.89
N GLY A 72 -10.30 -2.29 0.98
CA GLY A 72 -10.81 -3.04 -0.16
C GLY A 72 -9.80 -3.39 -1.25
N ALA A 73 -8.53 -3.03 -1.09
CA ALA A 73 -7.50 -3.41 -2.06
C ALA A 73 -7.31 -4.93 -2.08
N ASN A 74 -7.02 -5.48 -3.25
CA ASN A 74 -6.76 -6.91 -3.41
C ASN A 74 -5.25 -7.16 -3.34
N LEU A 75 -4.83 -7.87 -2.28
CA LEU A 75 -3.42 -8.13 -1.99
C LEU A 75 -3.05 -9.61 -2.17
N PHE A 76 -3.83 -10.34 -2.97
CA PHE A 76 -3.56 -11.75 -3.24
C PHE A 76 -2.14 -11.93 -3.79
N LYS A 77 -1.32 -12.69 -3.09
CA LYS A 77 0.10 -12.95 -3.45
C LYS A 77 0.96 -11.69 -3.58
N ALA A 78 0.52 -10.56 -3.07
CA ALA A 78 1.39 -9.38 -3.00
C ALA A 78 2.55 -9.62 -2.06
N VAL A 79 3.74 -9.16 -2.45
CA VAL A 79 4.96 -9.27 -1.64
C VAL A 79 5.11 -7.99 -0.82
N LEU A 80 5.08 -8.13 0.50
CA LEU A 80 5.06 -6.99 1.42
C LEU A 80 6.31 -6.92 2.31
N ASP A 81 7.33 -7.72 2.02
CA ASP A 81 8.52 -7.82 2.86
C ASP A 81 9.16 -6.44 3.08
N GLY A 82 9.27 -6.04 4.35
CA GLY A 82 9.89 -4.76 4.70
C GLY A 82 9.08 -3.51 4.35
N ALA A 83 7.87 -3.64 3.81
CA ALA A 83 7.01 -2.48 3.58
C ALA A 83 6.66 -1.81 4.91
N ASP A 84 6.60 -0.48 4.94
CA ASP A 84 6.22 0.26 6.13
C ASP A 84 4.71 0.49 6.15
N LEU A 85 4.03 -0.12 7.12
CA LEU A 85 2.58 0.00 7.27
C LEU A 85 2.16 0.86 8.46
N ALA A 86 3.03 1.74 8.94
CA ALA A 86 2.70 2.60 10.09
C ALA A 86 1.41 3.39 9.82
N GLY A 87 0.39 3.16 10.66
CA GLY A 87 -0.89 3.85 10.53
C GLY A 87 -1.65 3.62 9.24
N ALA A 88 -1.29 2.61 8.45
CA ALA A 88 -2.01 2.29 7.22
C ALA A 88 -3.42 1.79 7.52
N TYR A 89 -4.34 2.00 6.57
CA TYR A 89 -5.75 1.59 6.69
C TYR A 89 -5.96 0.34 5.86
N LEU A 90 -6.17 -0.79 6.54
CA LEU A 90 -6.28 -2.11 5.90
C LEU A 90 -7.67 -2.73 6.01
N TYR A 91 -8.67 -1.96 6.45
CA TYR A 91 -10.04 -2.49 6.61
C TYR A 91 -10.56 -3.01 5.27
N GLY A 92 -11.05 -4.25 5.28
CA GLY A 92 -11.61 -4.87 4.08
C GLY A 92 -10.59 -5.21 3.00
N ALA A 93 -9.29 -5.07 3.28
CA ALA A 93 -8.26 -5.52 2.33
C ALA A 93 -8.45 -7.02 2.05
N GLN A 94 -8.45 -7.38 0.77
CA GLN A 94 -8.79 -8.73 0.34
C GLN A 94 -7.55 -9.61 0.22
N PHE A 95 -7.68 -10.86 0.66
CA PHE A 95 -6.64 -11.89 0.53
C PHE A 95 -5.32 -11.52 1.22
N LEU A 96 -5.40 -10.65 2.22
CA LEU A 96 -4.27 -10.35 3.10
C LEU A 96 -4.30 -11.32 4.28
N ASN A 97 -3.15 -11.88 4.63
CA ASN A 97 -3.02 -12.81 5.76
C ASN A 97 -1.89 -12.40 6.70
N CYS A 98 -1.83 -13.06 7.86
CA CYS A 98 -0.82 -12.72 8.86
C CYS A 98 0.60 -12.98 8.38
N ALA A 99 0.83 -14.00 7.55
CA ALA A 99 2.17 -14.27 7.02
C ALA A 99 2.68 -13.10 6.16
N GLN A 100 1.80 -12.48 5.36
CA GLN A 100 2.17 -11.29 4.59
C GLN A 100 2.37 -10.07 5.51
N LEU A 101 1.59 -9.99 6.58
CA LEU A 101 1.58 -8.80 7.45
C LEU A 101 2.82 -8.75 8.36
N VAL A 102 3.17 -9.88 9.00
CA VAL A 102 4.21 -9.87 10.03
C VAL A 102 5.62 -9.63 9.49
N VAL A 103 5.84 -9.72 8.19
CA VAL A 103 7.13 -9.39 7.55
C VAL A 103 7.25 -7.92 7.18
N THR A 104 6.21 -7.14 7.43
CA THR A 104 6.21 -5.69 7.21
C THR A 104 6.76 -4.98 8.45
N ARG A 105 6.99 -3.67 8.30
CA ARG A 105 7.41 -2.82 9.41
C ARG A 105 6.21 -2.05 9.94
N ASN A 106 6.14 -1.90 11.27
CA ASN A 106 5.13 -1.08 11.95
C ASN A 106 3.67 -1.52 11.70
N TRP A 107 3.47 -2.78 11.32
CA TRP A 107 2.13 -3.29 11.02
C TRP A 107 1.20 -3.26 12.23
N GLN A 108 1.75 -3.27 13.45
CA GLN A 108 0.96 -3.26 14.66
C GLN A 108 0.14 -1.97 14.81
N SER A 109 0.62 -0.87 14.24
CA SER A 109 -0.11 0.41 14.25
C SER A 109 -1.11 0.57 13.11
N ALA A 110 -1.16 -0.38 12.17
CA ALA A 110 -2.12 -0.34 11.07
C ALA A 110 -3.54 -0.64 11.58
N PHE A 111 -4.52 0.02 10.98
CA PHE A 111 -5.95 -0.22 11.27
C PHE A 111 -6.39 -1.44 10.49
N ARG A 112 -6.81 -2.50 11.18
CA ARG A 112 -7.02 -3.83 10.61
C ARG A 112 -8.34 -4.43 11.09
N ASP A 113 -8.88 -5.37 10.32
CA ASP A 113 -9.98 -6.21 10.77
C ASP A 113 -9.48 -7.20 11.84
N GLU A 114 -10.37 -7.69 12.68
CA GLU A 114 -10.02 -8.63 13.76
C GLU A 114 -9.31 -9.88 13.24
N ALA A 115 -9.69 -10.36 12.06
CA ALA A 115 -9.04 -11.52 11.45
C ALA A 115 -7.55 -11.29 11.21
N LEU A 116 -7.11 -10.03 11.17
CA LEU A 116 -5.70 -9.65 10.97
C LEU A 116 -5.06 -9.11 12.25
N ALA A 117 -5.58 -9.45 13.41
CA ALA A 117 -4.93 -9.07 14.67
C ALA A 117 -3.51 -9.64 14.78
N CYS A 118 -3.32 -10.88 14.31
CA CYS A 118 -1.99 -11.51 14.20
C CYS A 118 -1.20 -11.49 15.51
N GLY A 119 -1.90 -11.53 16.64
CA GLY A 119 -1.28 -11.54 17.97
C GLY A 119 -1.02 -10.16 18.57
N ALA A 120 -1.46 -9.08 17.91
CA ALA A 120 -1.27 -7.72 18.41
C ALA A 120 -2.60 -6.97 18.47
N SER A 121 -2.73 -6.07 19.45
CA SER A 121 -3.93 -5.23 19.56
C SER A 121 -4.12 -4.36 18.34
N ILE A 122 -5.37 -4.17 17.93
CA ILE A 122 -5.70 -3.34 16.77
C ILE A 122 -6.01 -1.92 17.25
N PRO A 123 -5.42 -0.88 16.64
CA PRO A 123 -5.75 0.50 16.97
C PRO A 123 -7.23 0.82 16.73
N LYS A 124 -7.77 1.68 17.55
CA LYS A 124 -9.19 2.07 17.46
C LYS A 124 -9.35 3.46 16.86
#